data_8a34e271e7bc4ea25843f6d8209a57c0
#
_entry.id   8a34e271e7bc4ea25843f6d8209a57c0
#
_cell.length_a   1.000
_cell.length_b   1.000
_cell.length_c   1.000
_cell.angle_alpha   90.00
_cell.angle_beta   90.00
_cell.angle_gamma   90.00
#
_symmetry.space_group_name_H-M   'P 1'
#
loop_
_entity.id
_entity.type
_entity.pdbx_description
1 polymer ?
#
loop_
_entity_poly.entity_id
_entity_poly.type
_entity_poly.pdbx_seq_one_letter_code
_entity_poly.pdbx_strand_id
1 'polypeptide(L)'
;MHSSVLRAAVSAPALLLAMSLCAPAFAQSSPSDEPKQDRDTVIVTAKADPDDPPVVAEARERLSETPGAVAIVSAESYKGRHAVGLTDILRDVPGVYVQKKWGGDTRLSIRGSGIGNANHLRGTLLAQDGIPLNEADGYGDTQLVDPFLARYTEVYKGGNALRYGGALLGGAINMITPNGKTAPEQGVLRLGGGDHGTARAHASVGGQFGAWDAFGAASGYKTNGWRQQSEGEWQFASGNLGYTFGDDQEVRAYVSGGYIHQQIPGSVSLAQALSSPELANPGNITGNYQRDQSVQRAALQTRWRFDANTVFEGGVYATHKELDHPIFQVIHQESDNWGAFGRLDWTGELFGMKADMFYGASYRAGENDAKQWVNLAGSRGALTAQSYQDATGLDVFAEGRLFIMDGFALVAGGSYGRAERDYRSTPPSAIVVTDSETYDWFSPRVGFVWQNPDGMQVYGNVTRSVEPPNFGGLAPTTGGFQPLKEQDAVTAEIGTRGRSNNFVWDVALYRAEIDNELLT
;
A
#
# COMPACT_ATOMS: atom_id res chain seq x y z
N MET A 1 -31.09 3.97 -32.46
CA MET A 1 -30.45 5.30 -32.39
C MET A 1 -29.07 5.05 -31.83
N HIS A 2 -28.05 5.24 -32.65
CA HIS A 2 -26.65 4.93 -32.31
C HIS A 2 -26.10 6.05 -31.43
N SER A 3 -25.73 5.72 -30.23
CA SER A 3 -24.81 6.55 -29.42
C SER A 3 -23.42 5.92 -29.51
N SER A 4 -22.58 6.53 -30.32
CA SER A 4 -21.16 6.24 -30.43
C SER A 4 -20.45 6.69 -29.14
N VAL A 5 -19.96 5.70 -28.38
CA VAL A 5 -19.03 5.93 -27.26
C VAL A 5 -17.70 6.39 -27.86
N LEU A 6 -17.34 7.63 -27.61
CA LEU A 6 -16.01 8.17 -27.91
C LEU A 6 -15.01 7.48 -27.00
N ARG A 7 -14.26 6.53 -27.53
CA ARG A 7 -13.02 6.07 -26.89
C ARG A 7 -12.02 7.24 -26.96
N ALA A 8 -11.80 7.92 -25.85
CA ALA A 8 -10.69 8.84 -25.70
C ALA A 8 -9.40 8.00 -25.62
N ALA A 9 -8.79 7.75 -26.78
CA ALA A 9 -7.43 7.29 -26.84
C ALA A 9 -6.55 8.46 -26.33
N VAL A 10 -6.02 8.34 -25.13
CA VAL A 10 -4.94 9.23 -24.65
C VAL A 10 -3.71 8.85 -25.45
N SER A 11 -3.50 9.57 -26.53
CA SER A 11 -2.34 9.34 -27.41
C SER A 11 -1.06 9.82 -26.73
N ALA A 12 -0.04 9.00 -26.76
CA ALA A 12 1.30 9.16 -26.22
C ALA A 12 2.09 10.46 -26.58
N PRO A 13 1.67 11.36 -27.49
CA PRO A 13 2.48 12.54 -27.80
C PRO A 13 2.42 13.67 -26.78
N ALA A 14 1.47 13.69 -25.83
CA ALA A 14 1.38 14.80 -24.89
C ALA A 14 2.45 14.79 -23.77
N LEU A 15 3.09 13.65 -23.51
CA LEU A 15 4.11 13.53 -22.47
C LEU A 15 5.52 13.94 -22.95
N LEU A 16 5.77 13.95 -24.25
CA LEU A 16 7.08 14.32 -24.82
C LEU A 16 7.30 15.84 -24.92
N LEU A 17 6.25 16.65 -24.84
CA LEU A 17 6.36 18.10 -24.98
C LEU A 17 6.73 18.83 -23.67
N ALA A 18 6.64 18.15 -22.52
CA ALA A 18 7.00 18.74 -21.23
C ALA A 18 8.50 18.66 -20.90
N MET A 19 9.28 17.89 -21.67
CA MET A 19 10.71 17.68 -21.41
C MET A 19 11.65 18.69 -22.11
N SER A 20 11.16 19.61 -22.95
CA SER A 20 12.01 20.47 -23.77
C SER A 20 12.20 21.90 -23.22
N LEU A 21 11.75 22.24 -22.03
CA LEU A 21 11.74 23.62 -21.52
C LEU A 21 12.40 23.83 -20.14
N CYS A 22 13.45 23.12 -19.77
CA CYS A 22 14.24 23.48 -18.59
C CYS A 22 15.71 23.10 -18.73
N ALA A 23 16.50 24.00 -19.28
CA ALA A 23 17.93 24.06 -19.01
C ALA A 23 18.27 25.46 -18.44
N PRO A 24 18.34 25.63 -17.12
CA PRO A 24 19.07 26.73 -16.52
C PRO A 24 20.43 26.27 -16.02
N ALA A 25 21.43 27.12 -16.24
CA ALA A 25 22.78 26.97 -15.76
C ALA A 25 22.81 26.98 -14.21
N PHE A 26 23.45 25.98 -13.61
CA PHE A 26 23.61 25.88 -12.17
C PHE A 26 24.89 26.58 -11.71
N ALA A 27 24.74 27.53 -10.79
CA ALA A 27 25.84 28.00 -9.95
C ALA A 27 25.97 27.04 -8.76
N GLN A 28 27.15 26.45 -8.59
CA GLN A 28 27.50 25.66 -7.40
C GLN A 28 27.57 26.60 -6.18
N SER A 29 26.71 26.38 -5.19
CA SER A 29 26.88 26.95 -3.86
C SER A 29 27.53 25.90 -2.96
N SER A 30 28.63 26.27 -2.32
CA SER A 30 29.33 25.48 -1.30
C SER A 30 28.45 25.26 -0.07
N PRO A 31 28.60 24.14 0.65
CA PRO A 31 27.83 23.91 1.88
C PRO A 31 28.22 24.93 2.95
N SER A 32 27.24 25.63 3.49
CA SER A 32 27.41 26.45 4.70
C SER A 32 27.32 25.55 5.92
N ASP A 33 28.34 25.61 6.79
CA ASP A 33 28.31 25.06 8.14
C ASP A 33 27.22 25.74 8.98
N GLU A 34 26.07 25.11 9.15
CA GLU A 34 25.11 25.52 10.16
C GLU A 34 25.42 24.87 11.50
N PRO A 35 25.31 25.61 12.63
CA PRO A 35 25.58 25.07 13.96
C PRO A 35 24.50 24.03 14.31
N LYS A 36 24.95 22.79 14.57
CA LYS A 36 24.13 21.74 15.17
C LYS A 36 23.56 22.22 16.49
N GLN A 37 22.26 22.47 16.56
CA GLN A 37 21.53 22.63 17.81
C GLN A 37 21.61 21.31 18.58
N ASP A 38 22.28 21.37 19.72
CA ASP A 38 22.36 20.28 20.71
C ASP A 38 20.94 20.02 21.24
N ARG A 39 20.30 19.01 20.68
CA ARG A 39 19.02 18.48 21.19
C ARG A 39 19.40 17.39 22.18
N ASP A 40 19.19 17.62 23.46
CA ASP A 40 19.13 16.56 24.49
C ASP A 40 17.91 15.66 24.22
N THR A 41 17.87 15.09 23.04
CA THR A 41 16.93 14.03 22.68
C THR A 41 17.69 12.74 22.88
N VAL A 42 17.20 11.85 23.73
CA VAL A 42 17.62 10.45 23.72
C VAL A 42 17.14 9.88 22.39
N ILE A 43 17.96 10.03 21.38
CA ILE A 43 17.70 9.48 20.05
C ILE A 43 17.92 7.98 20.19
N VAL A 44 16.85 7.22 20.06
CA VAL A 44 16.83 5.77 19.94
C VAL A 44 17.45 5.41 18.58
N THR A 45 18.76 5.41 18.47
CA THR A 45 19.46 5.07 17.23
C THR A 45 19.77 3.59 17.17
N ALA A 46 18.93 2.84 16.43
CA ALA A 46 19.47 1.66 15.76
C ALA A 46 20.51 2.18 14.76
N LYS A 47 21.79 1.80 14.89
CA LYS A 47 22.83 2.23 13.94
C LYS A 47 22.36 1.92 12.53
N ALA A 48 22.26 2.96 11.69
CA ALA A 48 21.89 2.82 10.28
C ALA A 48 22.80 1.80 9.57
N ASP A 49 22.27 1.10 8.59
CA ASP A 49 23.11 0.27 7.72
C ASP A 49 24.06 1.23 6.99
N PRO A 50 25.39 1.01 7.00
CA PRO A 50 26.32 1.88 6.31
C PRO A 50 26.01 2.06 4.83
N ASP A 51 25.32 1.09 4.23
CA ASP A 51 24.94 1.06 2.82
C ASP A 51 23.54 1.66 2.56
N ASP A 52 22.78 2.00 3.62
CA ASP A 52 21.48 2.65 3.45
C ASP A 52 21.64 4.11 2.98
N PRO A 53 20.91 4.55 1.96
CA PRO A 53 20.81 5.97 1.66
C PRO A 53 20.25 6.76 2.86
N PRO A 54 20.63 8.03 3.06
CA PRO A 54 20.24 8.80 4.25
C PRO A 54 18.74 8.77 4.57
N VAL A 55 17.89 8.93 3.55
CA VAL A 55 16.43 8.90 3.72
C VAL A 55 15.91 7.53 4.20
N VAL A 56 16.59 6.44 3.83
CA VAL A 56 16.24 5.08 4.30
C VAL A 56 16.71 4.87 5.73
N ALA A 57 17.90 5.39 6.06
CA ALA A 57 18.43 5.35 7.41
C ALA A 57 17.52 6.11 8.40
N GLU A 58 17.08 7.32 8.06
CA GLU A 58 16.12 8.11 8.85
C GLU A 58 14.78 7.38 9.02
N ALA A 59 14.28 6.76 7.94
CA ALA A 59 13.06 5.98 8.01
C ALA A 59 13.20 4.75 8.91
N ARG A 60 14.35 4.08 8.87
CA ARG A 60 14.65 2.93 9.75
C ARG A 60 14.71 3.35 11.22
N GLU A 61 15.30 4.50 11.51
CA GLU A 61 15.33 5.08 12.85
C GLU A 61 13.92 5.36 13.35
N ARG A 62 13.11 6.07 12.57
CA ARG A 62 11.71 6.34 12.90
C ARG A 62 10.88 5.06 13.12
N LEU A 63 11.06 4.05 12.28
CA LEU A 63 10.34 2.78 12.45
C LEU A 63 10.82 2.01 13.69
N SER A 64 12.07 2.15 14.09
CA SER A 64 12.59 1.49 15.29
C SER A 64 11.91 1.95 16.57
N GLU A 65 11.25 3.11 16.55
CA GLU A 65 10.45 3.60 17.65
C GLU A 65 9.12 2.82 17.84
N THR A 66 8.69 2.08 16.82
CA THR A 66 7.47 1.25 16.91
C THR A 66 7.71 0.08 17.88
N PRO A 67 6.86 -0.05 18.94
CA PRO A 67 6.98 -1.14 19.91
C PRO A 67 6.42 -2.45 19.32
N GLY A 68 7.06 -2.97 18.29
CA GLY A 68 6.60 -4.16 17.56
C GLY A 68 7.40 -4.40 16.28
N ALA A 69 7.15 -5.54 15.62
CA ALA A 69 7.87 -5.92 14.42
C ALA A 69 7.49 -5.05 13.22
N VAL A 70 8.50 -4.41 12.67
CA VAL A 70 8.45 -3.59 11.45
C VAL A 70 9.62 -3.97 10.55
N ALA A 71 9.55 -3.61 9.27
CA ALA A 71 10.67 -3.76 8.35
C ALA A 71 10.71 -2.60 7.35
N ILE A 72 11.90 -2.31 6.84
CA ILE A 72 12.12 -1.42 5.70
C ILE A 72 12.82 -2.18 4.60
N VAL A 73 12.31 -2.02 3.38
CA VAL A 73 12.91 -2.53 2.16
C VAL A 73 13.39 -1.34 1.33
N SER A 74 14.70 -1.16 1.24
CA SER A 74 15.29 -0.16 0.35
C SER A 74 15.10 -0.57 -1.11
N ALA A 75 14.77 0.38 -1.97
CA ALA A 75 14.66 0.14 -3.41
C ALA A 75 15.97 -0.34 -4.04
N GLU A 76 17.11 0.00 -3.45
CA GLU A 76 18.42 -0.46 -3.91
C GLU A 76 18.55 -1.99 -3.88
N SER A 77 17.81 -2.67 -2.99
CA SER A 77 17.83 -4.13 -2.86
C SER A 77 17.24 -4.88 -4.08
N TYR A 78 16.36 -4.24 -4.86
CA TYR A 78 15.66 -4.88 -5.97
C TYR A 78 15.70 -4.11 -7.31
N LYS A 79 16.02 -2.82 -7.32
CA LYS A 79 16.06 -2.02 -8.57
C LYS A 79 17.11 -2.48 -9.59
N GLY A 80 18.13 -3.19 -9.15
CA GLY A 80 19.14 -3.82 -10.04
C GLY A 80 18.65 -5.12 -10.69
N ARG A 81 17.45 -5.59 -10.36
CA ARG A 81 16.86 -6.83 -10.85
C ARG A 81 15.63 -6.56 -11.72
N HIS A 82 15.10 -7.61 -12.34
CA HIS A 82 13.81 -7.57 -13.01
C HIS A 82 12.67 -7.61 -11.97
N ALA A 83 12.36 -6.45 -11.37
CA ALA A 83 11.30 -6.32 -10.39
C ALA A 83 9.99 -5.88 -11.07
N VAL A 84 8.89 -6.60 -10.84
CA VAL A 84 7.62 -6.46 -11.58
C VAL A 84 6.46 -6.11 -10.66
N GLY A 85 6.50 -6.53 -9.40
CA GLY A 85 5.41 -6.33 -8.46
C GLY A 85 5.83 -6.49 -7.00
N LEU A 86 4.84 -6.58 -6.10
CA LEU A 86 5.07 -6.68 -4.65
C LEU A 86 5.91 -7.90 -4.25
N THR A 87 5.83 -9.01 -4.99
CA THR A 87 6.67 -10.19 -4.73
C THR A 87 8.15 -9.83 -4.75
N ASP A 88 8.59 -8.95 -5.66
CA ASP A 88 9.99 -8.59 -5.80
C ASP A 88 10.47 -7.64 -4.69
N ILE A 89 9.55 -6.86 -4.13
CA ILE A 89 9.80 -5.96 -3.00
C ILE A 89 9.88 -6.76 -1.70
N LEU A 90 8.93 -7.67 -1.46
CA LEU A 90 8.63 -8.20 -0.13
C LEU A 90 9.16 -9.62 0.13
N ARG A 91 9.71 -10.31 -0.86
CA ARG A 91 10.09 -11.72 -0.77
C ARG A 91 11.11 -12.03 0.33
N ASP A 92 11.95 -11.08 0.68
CA ASP A 92 13.00 -11.23 1.68
C ASP A 92 12.59 -10.66 3.05
N VAL A 93 11.29 -10.27 3.24
CA VAL A 93 10.77 -9.73 4.49
C VAL A 93 10.25 -10.87 5.37
N PRO A 94 10.89 -11.16 6.51
CA PRO A 94 10.45 -12.23 7.41
C PRO A 94 9.01 -12.02 7.90
N GLY A 95 8.21 -13.09 7.91
CA GLY A 95 6.80 -13.04 8.34
C GLY A 95 5.83 -12.45 7.30
N VAL A 96 6.32 -12.15 6.10
CA VAL A 96 5.50 -11.78 4.94
C VAL A 96 5.57 -12.91 3.93
N TYR A 97 4.43 -13.50 3.63
CA TYR A 97 4.28 -14.49 2.56
C TYR A 97 3.88 -13.78 1.28
N VAL A 98 4.65 -13.98 0.24
CA VAL A 98 4.35 -13.49 -1.10
C VAL A 98 4.51 -14.59 -2.12
N GLN A 99 3.52 -14.74 -2.98
CA GLN A 99 3.55 -15.71 -4.08
C GLN A 99 3.14 -14.99 -5.37
N LYS A 100 4.03 -15.01 -6.36
CA LYS A 100 3.71 -14.51 -7.70
C LYS A 100 2.63 -15.39 -8.33
N LYS A 101 1.61 -14.75 -8.86
CA LYS A 101 0.56 -15.40 -9.67
C LYS A 101 0.86 -15.18 -11.15
N TRP A 102 0.08 -14.37 -11.83
CA TRP A 102 0.29 -13.98 -13.23
C TRP A 102 0.58 -12.47 -13.31
N GLY A 103 1.43 -12.08 -14.24
CA GLY A 103 1.83 -10.68 -14.38
C GLY A 103 2.42 -10.09 -13.10
N GLY A 104 1.89 -8.95 -12.66
CA GLY A 104 2.25 -8.29 -11.40
C GLY A 104 1.42 -8.75 -10.19
N ASP A 105 0.44 -9.65 -10.39
CA ASP A 105 -0.43 -10.10 -9.30
C ASP A 105 0.34 -10.93 -8.26
N THR A 106 0.08 -10.62 -7.00
CA THR A 106 0.78 -11.21 -5.86
C THR A 106 -0.23 -11.69 -4.81
N ARG A 107 -0.19 -12.97 -4.47
CA ARG A 107 -0.82 -13.44 -3.25
C ARG A 107 0.02 -12.98 -2.07
N LEU A 108 -0.56 -12.20 -1.20
CA LEU A 108 0.12 -11.56 -0.07
C LEU A 108 -0.56 -11.92 1.24
N SER A 109 0.23 -12.26 2.25
CA SER A 109 -0.22 -12.45 3.61
C SER A 109 0.87 -12.03 4.59
N ILE A 110 0.51 -11.28 5.61
CA ILE A 110 1.40 -10.94 6.72
C ILE A 110 0.99 -11.78 7.92
N ARG A 111 1.93 -12.60 8.45
CA ARG A 111 1.70 -13.46 9.62
C ARG A 111 0.50 -14.43 9.50
N GLY A 112 0.16 -14.80 8.27
CA GLY A 112 -0.98 -15.69 7.99
C GLY A 112 -2.32 -14.99 7.78
N SER A 113 -2.44 -13.70 8.10
CA SER A 113 -3.68 -12.95 7.86
C SER A 113 -4.05 -12.97 6.38
N GLY A 114 -5.30 -13.32 6.07
CA GLY A 114 -5.81 -13.37 4.71
C GLY A 114 -5.22 -14.46 3.82
N ILE A 115 -4.43 -15.41 4.36
CA ILE A 115 -3.75 -16.47 3.57
C ILE A 115 -4.74 -17.41 2.89
N GLY A 116 -5.94 -17.58 3.44
CA GLY A 116 -7.01 -18.37 2.83
C GLY A 116 -7.56 -17.72 1.54
N ASN A 117 -7.43 -16.41 1.38
CA ASN A 117 -7.90 -15.70 0.20
C ASN A 117 -6.82 -15.64 -0.89
N ALA A 118 -6.99 -16.44 -1.94
CA ALA A 118 -6.03 -16.50 -3.04
C ALA A 118 -6.17 -15.36 -4.06
N ASN A 119 -7.29 -14.64 -4.07
CA ASN A 119 -7.65 -13.76 -5.18
C ASN A 119 -7.62 -12.26 -4.83
N HIS A 120 -7.75 -11.90 -3.54
CA HIS A 120 -7.90 -10.51 -3.13
C HIS A 120 -7.08 -10.23 -1.88
N LEU A 121 -6.47 -9.05 -1.80
CA LEU A 121 -5.81 -8.61 -0.59
C LEU A 121 -6.86 -8.23 0.45
N ARG A 122 -6.71 -8.72 1.66
CA ARG A 122 -7.59 -8.46 2.78
C ARG A 122 -6.80 -8.37 4.09
N GLY A 123 -7.27 -7.56 5.04
CA GLY A 123 -6.65 -7.39 6.36
C GLY A 123 -5.29 -6.68 6.34
N THR A 124 -4.87 -6.16 5.20
CA THR A 124 -3.61 -5.43 5.04
C THR A 124 -3.86 -4.13 4.30
N LEU A 125 -3.44 -3.02 4.89
CA LEU A 125 -3.39 -1.75 4.19
C LEU A 125 -2.22 -1.75 3.22
N LEU A 126 -2.50 -1.51 1.96
CA LEU A 126 -1.51 -1.16 0.95
C LEU A 126 -1.60 0.34 0.70
N ALA A 127 -0.50 1.05 0.85
CA ALA A 127 -0.46 2.50 0.69
C ALA A 127 0.73 2.95 -0.16
N GLN A 128 0.60 4.10 -0.76
CA GLN A 128 1.70 4.84 -1.38
C GLN A 128 1.74 6.24 -0.79
N ASP A 129 2.87 6.62 -0.20
CA ASP A 129 3.04 7.92 0.49
C ASP A 129 2.02 8.15 1.62
N GLY A 130 1.58 7.09 2.29
CA GLY A 130 0.53 7.12 3.31
C GLY A 130 -0.90 7.20 2.76
N ILE A 131 -1.07 7.30 1.45
CA ILE A 131 -2.37 7.34 0.77
C ILE A 131 -2.81 5.90 0.48
N PRO A 132 -3.99 5.45 0.95
CA PRO A 132 -4.48 4.11 0.71
C PRO A 132 -4.61 3.78 -0.79
N LEU A 133 -4.18 2.58 -1.16
CA LEU A 133 -4.46 1.95 -2.45
C LEU A 133 -5.67 1.01 -2.37
N ASN A 134 -6.09 0.66 -1.16
CA ASN A 134 -7.31 -0.10 -0.92
C ASN A 134 -8.55 0.76 -1.20
N GLU A 135 -9.62 0.10 -1.60
CA GLU A 135 -10.95 0.69 -1.68
C GLU A 135 -11.54 0.92 -0.27
N ALA A 136 -12.61 1.68 -0.18
CA ALA A 136 -13.20 2.06 1.11
C ALA A 136 -13.71 0.87 1.94
N ASP A 137 -14.08 -0.24 1.30
CA ASP A 137 -14.47 -1.48 1.96
C ASP A 137 -13.27 -2.32 2.47
N GLY A 138 -12.04 -1.91 2.15
CA GLY A 138 -10.81 -2.62 2.51
C GLY A 138 -10.26 -3.54 1.41
N TYR A 139 -10.97 -3.71 0.29
CA TYR A 139 -10.46 -4.47 -0.84
C TYR A 139 -9.14 -3.87 -1.36
N GLY A 140 -8.15 -4.71 -1.59
CA GLY A 140 -6.85 -4.29 -2.12
C GLY A 140 -6.45 -5.04 -3.39
N ASP A 141 -5.84 -4.32 -4.33
CA ASP A 141 -5.31 -4.87 -5.56
C ASP A 141 -3.79 -4.76 -5.61
N THR A 142 -3.12 -5.91 -5.66
CA THR A 142 -1.66 -6.00 -5.63
C THR A 142 -1.00 -5.69 -6.96
N GLN A 143 -1.77 -5.63 -8.06
CA GLN A 143 -1.24 -5.34 -9.39
C GLN A 143 -0.99 -3.85 -9.64
N LEU A 144 -1.63 -2.97 -8.85
CA LEU A 144 -1.53 -1.51 -9.01
C LEU A 144 -0.26 -0.90 -8.40
N VAL A 145 0.83 -1.66 -8.42
CA VAL A 145 2.13 -1.31 -7.83
C VAL A 145 3.24 -1.47 -8.85
N ASP A 146 4.01 -0.40 -9.07
CA ASP A 146 5.30 -0.48 -9.76
C ASP A 146 6.45 -0.34 -8.76
N PRO A 147 7.30 -1.38 -8.58
CA PRO A 147 8.46 -1.33 -7.69
C PRO A 147 9.43 -0.17 -7.98
N PHE A 148 9.50 0.30 -9.22
CA PHE A 148 10.44 1.35 -9.60
C PHE A 148 10.00 2.77 -9.18
N LEU A 149 8.74 2.93 -8.78
CA LEU A 149 8.24 4.19 -8.23
C LEU A 149 8.61 4.39 -6.76
N ALA A 150 8.96 3.34 -6.01
CA ALA A 150 9.29 3.46 -4.59
C ALA A 150 10.77 3.83 -4.37
N ARG A 151 11.04 4.65 -3.35
CA ARG A 151 12.37 4.89 -2.77
C ARG A 151 12.69 3.83 -1.73
N TYR A 152 11.69 3.52 -0.89
CA TYR A 152 11.70 2.42 0.07
C TYR A 152 10.26 2.01 0.40
N THR A 153 10.13 0.87 1.05
CA THR A 153 8.83 0.35 1.48
C THR A 153 8.88 0.04 2.97
N GLU A 154 7.93 0.57 3.71
CA GLU A 154 7.69 0.30 5.12
C GLU A 154 6.73 -0.87 5.26
N VAL A 155 7.00 -1.79 6.17
CA VAL A 155 6.15 -2.93 6.48
C VAL A 155 5.89 -2.98 7.98
N TYR A 156 4.66 -2.76 8.38
CA TYR A 156 4.19 -2.89 9.76
C TYR A 156 3.43 -4.21 9.88
N LYS A 157 3.85 -5.09 10.78
CA LYS A 157 3.31 -6.45 10.86
C LYS A 157 2.24 -6.56 11.95
N GLY A 158 1.00 -6.96 11.57
CA GLY A 158 -0.14 -7.09 12.48
C GLY A 158 -0.54 -5.75 13.10
N GLY A 159 -1.02 -5.76 14.33
CA GLY A 159 -1.47 -4.57 15.06
C GLY A 159 -0.43 -3.46 15.28
N ASN A 160 0.80 -3.63 14.77
CA ASN A 160 1.84 -2.60 14.84
C ASN A 160 1.61 -1.44 13.87
N ALA A 161 0.59 -1.53 13.01
CA ALA A 161 0.20 -0.49 12.07
C ALA A 161 -0.79 0.55 12.63
N LEU A 162 -0.93 0.68 13.94
CA LEU A 162 -1.93 1.54 14.60
C LEU A 162 -1.93 2.98 14.08
N ARG A 163 -0.76 3.52 13.71
CA ARG A 163 -0.63 4.87 13.13
C ARG A 163 -1.39 5.09 11.80
N TYR A 164 -1.87 4.01 11.17
CA TYR A 164 -2.67 4.02 9.95
C TYR A 164 -4.16 3.74 10.19
N GLY A 165 -4.60 3.65 11.45
CA GLY A 165 -5.98 3.32 11.83
C GLY A 165 -6.14 1.92 12.38
N GLY A 166 -7.39 1.45 12.53
CA GLY A 166 -7.74 0.29 13.36
C GLY A 166 -7.81 -1.06 12.68
N ALA A 167 -8.47 -1.23 11.56
CA ALA A 167 -8.87 -2.52 10.99
C ALA A 167 -7.71 -3.24 10.23
N LEU A 168 -6.61 -3.55 10.90
CA LEU A 168 -5.38 -4.01 10.26
C LEU A 168 -4.87 -5.33 10.87
N LEU A 169 -5.56 -6.45 10.60
CA LEU A 169 -5.13 -7.78 11.08
C LEU A 169 -3.74 -8.16 10.58
N GLY A 170 -3.47 -7.99 9.29
CA GLY A 170 -2.18 -8.25 8.68
C GLY A 170 -1.15 -7.14 8.91
N GLY A 171 -1.61 -5.91 9.04
CA GLY A 171 -0.76 -4.73 9.17
C GLY A 171 -0.80 -3.81 7.96
N ALA A 172 0.28 -3.06 7.71
CA ALA A 172 0.36 -2.10 6.62
C ALA A 172 1.65 -2.21 5.83
N ILE A 173 1.55 -1.97 4.53
CA ILE A 173 2.66 -1.81 3.60
C ILE A 173 2.52 -0.43 2.99
N ASN A 174 3.52 0.42 3.19
CA ASN A 174 3.53 1.78 2.68
C ASN A 174 4.75 2.00 1.80
N MET A 175 4.53 2.24 0.52
CA MET A 175 5.60 2.54 -0.44
C MET A 175 5.82 4.04 -0.48
N ILE A 176 7.04 4.47 -0.20
CA ILE A 176 7.41 5.88 -0.23
C ILE A 176 8.07 6.20 -1.56
N THR A 177 7.47 7.13 -2.29
CA THR A 177 8.04 7.63 -3.56
C THR A 177 9.12 8.68 -3.29
N PRO A 178 10.09 8.85 -4.17
CA PRO A 178 10.98 10.01 -4.12
C PRO A 178 10.19 11.31 -4.28
N ASN A 179 10.72 12.37 -3.72
CA ASN A 179 10.33 13.75 -4.03
C ASN A 179 11.55 14.52 -4.56
N GLY A 180 11.40 15.79 -4.89
CA GLY A 180 12.52 16.57 -5.44
C GLY A 180 13.69 16.76 -4.47
N LYS A 181 13.48 16.58 -3.15
CA LYS A 181 14.53 16.64 -2.12
C LYS A 181 15.21 15.30 -1.88
N THR A 182 14.49 14.19 -2.08
CA THR A 182 14.93 12.83 -1.74
C THR A 182 15.23 11.95 -2.96
N ALA A 183 15.06 12.49 -4.17
CA ALA A 183 15.41 11.77 -5.39
C ALA A 183 16.90 11.41 -5.39
N PRO A 184 17.26 10.13 -5.63
CA PRO A 184 18.67 9.68 -5.57
C PRO A 184 19.51 10.33 -6.65
N GLU A 185 18.91 10.67 -7.80
CA GLU A 185 19.52 11.29 -8.95
C GLU A 185 18.53 12.26 -9.59
N GLN A 186 19.02 13.32 -10.23
CA GLN A 186 18.18 14.31 -10.90
C GLN A 186 17.39 13.72 -12.06
N GLY A 187 17.92 12.71 -12.72
CA GLY A 187 17.24 11.99 -13.79
C GLY A 187 17.74 10.56 -13.93
N VAL A 188 16.82 9.64 -14.16
CA VAL A 188 17.11 8.22 -14.38
C VAL A 188 16.41 7.76 -15.64
N LEU A 189 17.10 7.00 -16.47
CA LEU A 189 16.52 6.22 -17.56
C LEU A 189 17.00 4.78 -17.41
N ARG A 190 16.06 3.85 -17.32
CA ARG A 190 16.33 2.41 -17.27
C ARG A 190 15.61 1.72 -18.42
N LEU A 191 16.33 0.91 -19.15
CA LEU A 191 15.80 0.08 -20.23
C LEU A 191 16.17 -1.36 -19.93
N GLY A 192 15.23 -2.27 -20.13
CA GLY A 192 15.42 -3.70 -19.93
C GLY A 192 14.73 -4.51 -21.01
N GLY A 193 15.28 -5.67 -21.31
CA GLY A 193 14.71 -6.63 -22.23
C GLY A 193 15.02 -8.05 -21.78
N GLY A 194 14.24 -9.02 -22.23
CA GLY A 194 14.38 -10.42 -21.86
C GLY A 194 13.65 -11.35 -22.81
N ASP A 195 13.63 -12.63 -22.46
CA ASP A 195 12.93 -13.67 -23.21
C ASP A 195 11.42 -13.38 -23.31
N HIS A 196 10.76 -14.10 -24.20
CA HIS A 196 9.32 -14.00 -24.44
C HIS A 196 8.86 -12.57 -24.79
N GLY A 197 9.66 -11.83 -25.56
CA GLY A 197 9.32 -10.47 -25.97
C GLY A 197 9.25 -9.48 -24.82
N THR A 198 9.87 -9.78 -23.67
CA THR A 198 9.87 -8.89 -22.51
C THR A 198 10.63 -7.60 -22.80
N ALA A 199 9.99 -6.48 -22.57
CA ALA A 199 10.57 -5.15 -22.64
C ALA A 199 10.10 -4.30 -21.46
N ARG A 200 11.01 -3.50 -20.90
CA ARG A 200 10.73 -2.55 -19.84
C ARG A 200 11.42 -1.23 -20.07
N ALA A 201 10.74 -0.14 -19.79
CA ALA A 201 11.30 1.19 -19.72
C ALA A 201 10.86 1.87 -18.42
N HIS A 202 11.74 2.62 -17.80
CA HIS A 202 11.43 3.49 -16.66
C HIS A 202 12.23 4.78 -16.83
N ALA A 203 11.56 5.91 -16.65
CA ALA A 203 12.20 7.21 -16.60
C ALA A 203 11.69 7.97 -15.37
N SER A 204 12.59 8.69 -14.70
CA SER A 204 12.24 9.58 -13.62
C SER A 204 13.09 10.83 -13.62
N VAL A 205 12.54 11.93 -13.10
CA VAL A 205 13.22 13.19 -12.93
C VAL A 205 12.74 13.85 -11.64
N GLY A 206 13.67 14.46 -10.90
CA GLY A 206 13.34 15.18 -9.67
C GLY A 206 14.35 16.29 -9.37
N GLY A 207 13.91 17.28 -8.62
CA GLY A 207 14.77 18.38 -8.20
C GLY A 207 14.06 19.39 -7.33
N GLN A 208 14.86 20.25 -6.71
CA GLN A 208 14.45 21.33 -5.84
C GLN A 208 14.78 22.70 -6.48
N PHE A 209 13.88 23.65 -6.38
CA PHE A 209 14.02 25.01 -6.92
C PHE A 209 13.38 26.02 -5.96
N GLY A 210 14.21 26.60 -5.14
CA GLY A 210 13.77 27.49 -4.06
C GLY A 210 12.92 26.74 -3.03
N ALA A 211 11.73 27.26 -2.73
CA ALA A 211 10.77 26.64 -1.83
C ALA A 211 9.99 25.47 -2.46
N TRP A 212 10.11 25.26 -3.74
CA TRP A 212 9.46 24.19 -4.49
C TRP A 212 10.38 23.00 -4.66
N ASP A 213 9.81 21.83 -4.70
CA ASP A 213 10.45 20.62 -5.18
C ASP A 213 9.45 19.76 -5.97
N ALA A 214 9.93 19.03 -6.95
CA ALA A 214 9.08 18.19 -7.78
C ALA A 214 9.79 16.87 -8.10
N PHE A 215 8.98 15.83 -8.27
CA PHE A 215 9.40 14.54 -8.79
C PHE A 215 8.35 14.00 -9.75
N GLY A 216 8.79 13.37 -10.81
CA GLY A 216 7.93 12.67 -11.76
C GLY A 216 8.61 11.41 -12.27
N ALA A 217 7.82 10.35 -12.46
CA ALA A 217 8.30 9.08 -13.00
C ALA A 217 7.24 8.42 -13.87
N ALA A 218 7.68 7.69 -14.88
CA ALA A 218 6.84 6.85 -15.72
C ALA A 218 7.53 5.53 -16.00
N SER A 219 6.76 4.45 -16.05
CA SER A 219 7.22 3.09 -16.37
C SER A 219 6.29 2.43 -17.36
N GLY A 220 6.86 1.62 -18.24
CA GLY A 220 6.14 0.72 -19.12
C GLY A 220 6.77 -0.67 -19.10
N TYR A 221 5.95 -1.68 -19.18
CA TYR A 221 6.37 -3.07 -19.27
C TYR A 221 5.47 -3.83 -20.22
N LYS A 222 6.03 -4.74 -21.00
CA LYS A 222 5.27 -5.72 -21.76
C LYS A 222 5.99 -7.05 -21.84
N THR A 223 5.23 -8.12 -22.04
CA THR A 223 5.75 -9.47 -22.27
C THR A 223 4.72 -10.29 -23.04
N ASN A 224 5.16 -11.19 -23.90
CA ASN A 224 4.27 -12.19 -24.51
C ASN A 224 3.98 -13.34 -23.51
N GLY A 225 4.67 -13.36 -22.35
CA GLY A 225 4.57 -14.42 -21.36
C GLY A 225 5.22 -15.73 -21.78
N TRP A 226 5.59 -16.55 -20.83
CA TRP A 226 6.20 -17.87 -21.08
C TRP A 226 5.19 -19.02 -21.20
N ARG A 227 3.94 -18.76 -20.72
CA ARG A 227 2.81 -19.70 -20.87
C ARG A 227 1.90 -19.23 -22.00
N GLN A 228 1.09 -20.15 -22.52
CA GLN A 228 -0.06 -19.78 -23.32
C GLN A 228 -0.99 -18.86 -22.50
N GLN A 229 -1.71 -17.93 -23.14
CA GLN A 229 -2.63 -17.00 -22.49
C GLN A 229 -2.00 -16.25 -21.30
N SER A 230 -0.77 -15.73 -21.46
CA SER A 230 -0.05 -15.03 -20.39
C SER A 230 0.62 -13.73 -20.85
N GLU A 231 0.18 -13.19 -21.98
CA GLU A 231 0.60 -11.86 -22.42
C GLU A 231 0.22 -10.81 -21.36
N GLY A 232 1.11 -9.85 -21.13
CA GLY A 232 0.89 -8.78 -20.18
C GLY A 232 1.53 -7.48 -20.61
N GLU A 233 0.82 -6.39 -20.36
CA GLU A 233 1.31 -5.02 -20.52
C GLU A 233 0.81 -4.18 -19.37
N TRP A 234 1.68 -3.32 -18.84
CA TRP A 234 1.27 -2.28 -17.89
C TRP A 234 2.09 -1.02 -18.02
N GLN A 235 1.46 0.07 -17.68
CA GLN A 235 1.99 1.41 -17.70
C GLN A 235 1.62 2.12 -16.41
N PHE A 236 2.60 2.75 -15.76
CA PHE A 236 2.40 3.55 -14.57
C PHE A 236 3.07 4.90 -14.70
N ALA A 237 2.44 5.90 -14.13
CA ALA A 237 3.03 7.22 -13.94
C ALA A 237 2.71 7.74 -12.54
N SER A 238 3.65 8.45 -11.94
CA SER A 238 3.48 9.09 -10.64
C SER A 238 4.26 10.39 -10.62
N GLY A 239 3.71 11.40 -9.94
CA GLY A 239 4.39 12.66 -9.72
C GLY A 239 3.94 13.32 -8.44
N ASN A 240 4.85 14.14 -7.87
CA ASN A 240 4.51 14.98 -6.74
C ASN A 240 5.16 16.35 -6.86
N LEU A 241 4.50 17.35 -6.29
CA LEU A 241 4.95 18.74 -6.23
C LEU A 241 4.78 19.23 -4.81
N GLY A 242 5.89 19.59 -4.17
CA GLY A 242 5.95 20.12 -2.82
C GLY A 242 6.22 21.62 -2.79
N TYR A 243 5.64 22.31 -1.83
CA TYR A 243 5.99 23.67 -1.46
C TYR A 243 6.26 23.75 0.04
N THR A 244 7.43 24.25 0.41
CA THR A 244 7.86 24.41 1.79
C THR A 244 7.70 25.86 2.22
N PHE A 245 6.94 26.07 3.31
CA PHE A 245 6.77 27.36 3.97
C PHE A 245 7.75 27.45 5.14
N GLY A 246 8.68 28.40 5.11
CA GLY A 246 9.68 28.47 6.19
C GLY A 246 10.48 27.19 6.33
N ASP A 247 10.77 26.78 7.57
CA ASP A 247 11.72 25.70 7.82
C ASP A 247 11.08 24.31 7.93
N ASP A 248 9.79 24.19 8.33
CA ASP A 248 9.21 22.89 8.73
C ASP A 248 7.72 22.73 8.35
N GLN A 249 7.24 23.48 7.38
CA GLN A 249 5.84 23.41 6.93
C GLN A 249 5.81 23.09 5.44
N GLU A 250 5.10 22.07 5.06
CA GLU A 250 5.02 21.62 3.68
C GLU A 250 3.59 21.29 3.27
N VAL A 251 3.24 21.67 2.04
CA VAL A 251 2.07 21.15 1.32
C VAL A 251 2.58 20.44 0.08
N ARG A 252 2.07 19.22 -0.16
CA ARG A 252 2.47 18.40 -1.30
C ARG A 252 1.26 17.82 -2.01
N ALA A 253 1.20 18.08 -3.31
CA ALA A 253 0.24 17.43 -4.21
C ALA A 253 0.85 16.17 -4.81
N TYR A 254 0.04 15.12 -4.93
CA TYR A 254 0.39 13.86 -5.57
C TYR A 254 -0.61 13.55 -6.67
N VAL A 255 -0.11 13.02 -7.79
CA VAL A 255 -0.92 12.44 -8.86
C VAL A 255 -0.29 11.14 -9.29
N SER A 256 -1.09 10.12 -9.51
CA SER A 256 -0.60 8.87 -10.08
C SER A 256 -1.69 8.18 -10.90
N GLY A 257 -1.27 7.32 -11.81
CA GLY A 257 -2.19 6.53 -12.58
C GLY A 257 -1.49 5.32 -13.19
N GLY A 258 -2.28 4.34 -13.59
CA GLY A 258 -1.77 3.14 -14.21
C GLY A 258 -2.82 2.46 -15.08
N TYR A 259 -2.34 1.69 -16.02
CA TYR A 259 -3.11 0.79 -16.87
C TYR A 259 -2.44 -0.57 -16.90
N ILE A 260 -3.26 -1.61 -16.84
CA ILE A 260 -2.84 -3.00 -16.89
C ILE A 260 -3.70 -3.74 -17.90
N HIS A 261 -3.06 -4.47 -18.80
CA HIS A 261 -3.67 -5.53 -19.58
C HIS A 261 -2.94 -6.83 -19.25
N GLN A 262 -3.67 -7.87 -18.81
CA GLN A 262 -3.07 -9.13 -18.40
C GLN A 262 -3.94 -10.32 -18.78
N GLN A 263 -3.45 -11.17 -19.66
CA GLN A 263 -4.05 -12.47 -19.91
C GLN A 263 -3.87 -13.44 -18.74
N ILE A 264 -4.80 -14.34 -18.54
CA ILE A 264 -4.84 -15.26 -17.41
C ILE A 264 -4.76 -16.71 -17.90
N PRO A 265 -3.61 -17.38 -17.70
CA PRO A 265 -3.40 -18.74 -18.16
C PRO A 265 -4.20 -19.79 -17.37
N GLY A 266 -4.65 -19.44 -16.17
CA GLY A 266 -5.36 -20.37 -15.28
C GLY A 266 -4.51 -21.53 -14.75
N SER A 267 -5.15 -22.41 -14.00
CA SER A 267 -4.53 -23.58 -13.39
C SER A 267 -4.59 -24.78 -14.34
N VAL A 268 -3.56 -25.61 -14.31
CA VAL A 268 -3.47 -26.90 -15.00
C VAL A 268 -3.25 -28.01 -13.96
N SER A 269 -3.47 -29.26 -14.31
CA SER A 269 -3.19 -30.38 -13.41
C SER A 269 -1.70 -30.50 -13.10
N LEU A 270 -1.35 -31.13 -11.96
CA LEU A 270 0.05 -31.36 -11.59
C LEU A 270 0.81 -32.11 -12.70
N ALA A 271 0.18 -33.13 -13.32
CA ALA A 271 0.78 -33.88 -14.41
C ALA A 271 1.10 -33.00 -15.61
N GLN A 272 0.19 -32.10 -15.99
CA GLN A 272 0.43 -31.12 -17.06
C GLN A 272 1.51 -30.11 -16.67
N ALA A 273 1.49 -29.60 -15.44
CA ALA A 273 2.51 -28.65 -14.97
C ALA A 273 3.92 -29.25 -14.99
N LEU A 274 4.06 -30.57 -14.81
CA LEU A 274 5.35 -31.28 -14.83
C LEU A 274 5.78 -31.68 -16.25
N SER A 275 4.85 -31.94 -17.16
CA SER A 275 5.17 -32.43 -18.52
C SER A 275 5.18 -31.32 -19.56
N SER A 276 4.36 -30.30 -19.40
CA SER A 276 4.17 -29.20 -20.36
C SER A 276 3.78 -27.91 -19.62
N PRO A 277 4.72 -27.33 -18.86
CA PRO A 277 4.46 -26.21 -17.95
C PRO A 277 4.01 -24.92 -18.66
N GLU A 278 4.21 -24.82 -19.96
CA GLU A 278 3.79 -23.70 -20.80
C GLU A 278 2.29 -23.69 -21.11
N LEU A 279 1.57 -24.78 -20.85
CA LEU A 279 0.14 -24.88 -21.14
C LEU A 279 -0.68 -23.93 -20.27
N ALA A 280 -1.72 -23.36 -20.86
CA ALA A 280 -2.82 -22.72 -20.14
C ALA A 280 -4.00 -23.66 -19.96
N ASN A 281 -4.93 -23.30 -19.06
CA ASN A 281 -6.21 -23.96 -18.96
C ASN A 281 -7.01 -23.75 -20.27
N PRO A 282 -7.51 -24.81 -20.92
CA PRO A 282 -8.26 -24.66 -22.19
C PRO A 282 -9.48 -23.75 -22.08
N GLY A 283 -10.17 -23.75 -20.93
CA GLY A 283 -11.30 -22.84 -20.67
C GLY A 283 -10.89 -21.38 -20.65
N ASN A 284 -9.70 -21.07 -20.10
CA ASN A 284 -9.18 -19.70 -20.09
C ASN A 284 -8.79 -19.22 -21.50
N ILE A 285 -8.28 -20.12 -22.36
CA ILE A 285 -8.01 -19.79 -23.77
C ILE A 285 -9.33 -19.55 -24.51
N THR A 286 -10.28 -20.48 -24.43
CA THR A 286 -11.56 -20.41 -25.15
C THR A 286 -12.38 -19.18 -24.68
N GLY A 287 -12.40 -18.90 -23.40
CA GLY A 287 -13.09 -17.76 -22.81
C GLY A 287 -12.31 -16.44 -22.92
N ASN A 288 -11.09 -16.47 -23.46
CA ASN A 288 -10.16 -15.34 -23.53
C ASN A 288 -10.05 -14.62 -22.19
N TYR A 289 -9.67 -15.36 -21.14
CA TYR A 289 -9.60 -14.82 -19.78
C TYR A 289 -8.47 -13.81 -19.67
N GLN A 290 -8.82 -12.63 -19.18
CA GLN A 290 -7.89 -11.52 -19.01
C GLN A 290 -8.34 -10.58 -17.88
N ARG A 291 -7.50 -9.63 -17.53
CA ARG A 291 -7.79 -8.56 -16.59
C ARG A 291 -7.26 -7.26 -17.16
N ASP A 292 -8.17 -6.36 -17.47
CA ASP A 292 -7.89 -5.00 -17.90
C ASP A 292 -8.28 -4.06 -16.78
N GLN A 293 -7.38 -3.19 -16.38
CA GLN A 293 -7.60 -2.30 -15.25
C GLN A 293 -6.95 -0.96 -15.47
N SER A 294 -7.66 0.11 -15.12
CA SER A 294 -7.12 1.45 -15.05
C SER A 294 -7.34 2.04 -13.66
N VAL A 295 -6.42 2.91 -13.23
CA VAL A 295 -6.52 3.64 -11.98
C VAL A 295 -5.97 5.04 -12.15
N GLN A 296 -6.63 6.00 -11.51
CA GLN A 296 -6.21 7.40 -11.42
C GLN A 296 -6.35 7.85 -9.96
N ARG A 297 -5.34 8.53 -9.43
CA ARG A 297 -5.33 9.01 -8.06
C ARG A 297 -4.82 10.43 -7.99
N ALA A 298 -5.41 11.19 -7.08
CA ALA A 298 -4.93 12.52 -6.69
C ALA A 298 -4.99 12.65 -5.18
N ALA A 299 -4.01 13.33 -4.59
CA ALA A 299 -4.00 13.64 -3.17
C ALA A 299 -3.32 14.97 -2.89
N LEU A 300 -3.71 15.58 -1.79
CA LEU A 300 -3.06 16.75 -1.21
C LEU A 300 -2.74 16.44 0.24
N GLN A 301 -1.48 16.57 0.61
CA GLN A 301 -1.01 16.36 1.98
C GLN A 301 -0.34 17.61 2.52
N THR A 302 -0.35 17.75 3.84
CA THR A 302 0.39 18.78 4.55
C THR A 302 1.14 18.18 5.73
N ARG A 303 2.33 18.70 5.95
CA ARG A 303 3.07 18.54 7.18
C ARG A 303 3.25 19.90 7.80
N TRP A 304 2.88 20.05 9.07
CA TRP A 304 2.89 21.31 9.78
C TRP A 304 3.49 21.16 11.17
N ARG A 305 4.63 21.76 11.40
CA ARG A 305 5.22 21.85 12.73
C ARG A 305 4.69 23.11 13.43
N PHE A 306 3.91 22.92 14.49
CA PHE A 306 3.37 24.02 15.29
C PHE A 306 4.42 24.62 16.23
N ASP A 307 5.23 23.74 16.82
CA ASP A 307 6.34 24.08 17.72
C ASP A 307 7.40 22.98 17.69
N ALA A 308 8.41 23.05 18.58
CA ALA A 308 9.50 22.07 18.64
C ALA A 308 9.02 20.64 18.93
N ASN A 309 7.84 20.50 19.52
CA ASN A 309 7.34 19.24 20.07
C ASN A 309 6.13 18.69 19.32
N THR A 310 5.47 19.50 18.48
CA THR A 310 4.16 19.17 17.92
C THR A 310 4.20 19.25 16.39
N VAL A 311 3.94 18.12 15.74
CA VAL A 311 3.87 18.01 14.28
C VAL A 311 2.52 17.42 13.88
N PHE A 312 1.84 18.08 12.97
CA PHE A 312 0.65 17.57 12.30
C PHE A 312 1.02 17.05 10.91
N GLU A 313 0.50 15.90 10.56
CA GLU A 313 0.51 15.36 9.20
C GLU A 313 -0.91 14.96 8.82
N GLY A 314 -1.37 15.39 7.63
CA GLY A 314 -2.71 15.03 7.18
C GLY A 314 -2.91 15.28 5.70
N GLY A 315 -4.01 14.80 5.17
CA GLY A 315 -4.30 14.93 3.76
C GLY A 315 -5.68 14.46 3.35
N VAL A 316 -5.99 14.72 2.09
CA VAL A 316 -7.19 14.25 1.40
C VAL A 316 -6.78 13.55 0.11
N TYR A 317 -7.57 12.58 -0.32
CA TYR A 317 -7.31 11.84 -1.55
C TYR A 317 -8.59 11.45 -2.27
N ALA A 318 -8.47 11.19 -3.57
CA ALA A 318 -9.50 10.59 -4.40
C ALA A 318 -8.85 9.60 -5.36
N THR A 319 -9.56 8.51 -5.65
CA THR A 319 -9.16 7.43 -6.57
C THR A 319 -10.34 7.04 -7.43
N HIS A 320 -10.13 6.98 -8.73
CA HIS A 320 -11.05 6.38 -9.69
C HIS A 320 -10.41 5.12 -10.27
N LYS A 321 -11.16 4.00 -10.34
CA LYS A 321 -10.68 2.73 -10.87
C LYS A 321 -11.73 2.08 -11.75
N GLU A 322 -11.32 1.59 -12.92
CA GLU A 322 -12.12 0.75 -13.80
C GLU A 322 -11.47 -0.63 -13.91
N LEU A 323 -12.30 -1.67 -13.92
CA LEU A 323 -11.90 -3.05 -14.13
C LEU A 323 -12.81 -3.68 -15.20
N ASP A 324 -12.21 -4.26 -16.25
CA ASP A 324 -12.83 -5.22 -17.15
C ASP A 324 -12.13 -6.58 -17.00
N HIS A 325 -12.87 -7.58 -16.56
CA HIS A 325 -12.32 -8.87 -16.20
C HIS A 325 -13.11 -10.03 -16.79
N PRO A 326 -12.91 -10.35 -18.09
CA PRO A 326 -13.44 -11.54 -18.69
C PRO A 326 -12.82 -12.79 -18.03
N ILE A 327 -13.66 -13.53 -17.31
CA ILE A 327 -13.38 -14.85 -16.75
C ILE A 327 -14.60 -15.74 -17.04
N PHE A 328 -15.09 -16.54 -16.12
CA PHE A 328 -16.35 -17.29 -16.31
C PHE A 328 -17.54 -16.40 -16.69
N GLN A 329 -17.48 -15.12 -16.32
CA GLN A 329 -18.32 -14.01 -16.79
C GLN A 329 -17.42 -12.83 -17.15
N VAL A 330 -17.94 -11.83 -17.86
CA VAL A 330 -17.26 -10.54 -17.97
C VAL A 330 -17.68 -9.70 -16.77
N ILE A 331 -16.77 -9.50 -15.84
CA ILE A 331 -16.95 -8.64 -14.66
C ILE A 331 -16.47 -7.25 -15.03
N HIS A 332 -17.30 -6.25 -14.79
CA HIS A 332 -16.93 -4.84 -14.88
C HIS A 332 -17.22 -4.15 -13.56
N GLN A 333 -16.29 -3.37 -13.12
CA GLN A 333 -16.41 -2.55 -11.92
C GLN A 333 -15.89 -1.15 -12.19
N GLU A 334 -16.65 -0.17 -11.77
CA GLU A 334 -16.25 1.23 -11.76
C GLU A 334 -16.35 1.71 -10.32
N SER A 335 -15.21 2.10 -9.73
CA SER A 335 -15.10 2.41 -8.31
C SER A 335 -14.53 3.82 -8.13
N ASP A 336 -15.27 4.63 -7.37
CA ASP A 336 -14.83 5.95 -6.91
C ASP A 336 -14.62 5.92 -5.41
N ASN A 337 -13.42 6.27 -4.95
CA ASN A 337 -13.05 6.28 -3.54
C ASN A 337 -12.41 7.61 -3.16
N TRP A 338 -12.71 8.11 -1.98
CA TRP A 338 -12.09 9.29 -1.42
C TRP A 338 -11.93 9.20 0.09
N GLY A 339 -11.06 10.00 0.64
CA GLY A 339 -10.88 10.03 2.08
C GLY A 339 -10.06 11.21 2.56
N ALA A 340 -10.04 11.34 3.87
CA ALA A 340 -9.24 12.29 4.60
C ALA A 340 -8.59 11.62 5.80
N PHE A 341 -7.38 12.02 6.14
CA PHE A 341 -6.68 11.54 7.31
C PHE A 341 -5.87 12.64 7.96
N GLY A 342 -5.66 12.50 9.25
CA GLY A 342 -4.79 13.40 9.98
C GLY A 342 -4.25 12.75 11.23
N ARG A 343 -2.99 13.07 11.57
CA ARG A 343 -2.29 12.61 12.76
C ARG A 343 -1.51 13.77 13.35
N LEU A 344 -1.51 13.86 14.66
CA LEU A 344 -0.68 14.76 15.43
C LEU A 344 0.29 13.94 16.25
N ASP A 345 1.61 14.21 16.07
CA ASP A 345 2.70 13.63 16.84
C ASP A 345 3.16 14.69 17.85
N TRP A 346 3.26 14.32 19.10
CA TRP A 346 3.69 15.19 20.20
C TRP A 346 4.76 14.51 21.03
N THR A 347 5.78 15.27 21.41
CA THR A 347 6.84 14.84 22.33
C THR A 347 6.95 15.83 23.48
N GLY A 348 7.16 15.37 24.72
CA GLY A 348 7.23 16.26 25.86
C GLY A 348 7.39 15.50 27.17
N GLU A 349 6.85 16.07 28.24
CA GLU A 349 6.84 15.45 29.56
C GLU A 349 5.43 15.30 30.10
N LEU A 350 5.14 14.13 30.68
CA LEU A 350 3.93 13.83 31.43
C LEU A 350 4.34 13.33 32.82
N PHE A 351 3.78 13.92 33.88
CA PHE A 351 4.10 13.55 35.26
C PHE A 351 5.60 13.63 35.63
N GLY A 352 6.34 14.54 34.96
CA GLY A 352 7.79 14.68 35.13
C GLY A 352 8.62 13.58 34.46
N MET A 353 8.01 12.78 33.58
CA MET A 353 8.66 11.75 32.77
C MET A 353 8.55 12.12 31.29
N LYS A 354 9.57 11.82 30.51
CA LYS A 354 9.53 11.96 29.06
C LYS A 354 8.37 11.15 28.48
N ALA A 355 7.64 11.70 27.52
CA ALA A 355 6.55 11.05 26.85
C ALA A 355 6.49 11.42 25.36
N ASP A 356 6.13 10.46 24.54
CA ASP A 356 5.82 10.65 23.13
C ASP A 356 4.39 10.12 22.88
N MET A 357 3.62 10.85 22.09
CA MET A 357 2.24 10.49 21.79
C MET A 357 1.94 10.78 20.33
N PHE A 358 1.11 9.95 19.74
CA PHE A 358 0.39 10.32 18.52
C PHE A 358 -1.10 10.04 18.66
N TYR A 359 -1.91 10.84 18.00
CA TYR A 359 -3.35 10.61 17.88
C TYR A 359 -3.84 11.12 16.53
N GLY A 360 -4.84 10.47 16.00
CA GLY A 360 -5.31 10.78 14.68
C GLY A 360 -6.66 10.18 14.35
N ALA A 361 -7.13 10.53 13.17
CA ALA A 361 -8.33 9.96 12.59
C ALA A 361 -8.16 9.80 11.08
N SER A 362 -8.86 8.84 10.52
CA SER A 362 -9.03 8.67 9.08
C SER A 362 -10.49 8.38 8.76
N TYR A 363 -10.96 8.98 7.68
CA TYR A 363 -12.26 8.72 7.08
C TYR A 363 -12.08 8.31 5.64
N ARG A 364 -12.81 7.29 5.20
CA ARG A 364 -12.86 6.83 3.82
C ARG A 364 -14.28 6.55 3.41
N ALA A 365 -14.58 6.83 2.16
CA ALA A 365 -15.86 6.51 1.53
C ALA A 365 -15.61 6.10 0.08
N GLY A 366 -16.46 5.26 -0.44
CA GLY A 366 -16.38 4.83 -1.85
C GLY A 366 -17.64 4.14 -2.30
N GLU A 367 -17.85 4.20 -3.60
CA GLU A 367 -18.93 3.55 -4.32
C GLU A 367 -18.36 2.66 -5.43
N ASN A 368 -19.04 1.56 -5.73
CA ASN A 368 -18.67 0.63 -6.79
C ASN A 368 -19.93 0.19 -7.57
N ASP A 369 -19.99 0.52 -8.86
CA ASP A 369 -20.99 0.00 -9.81
C ASP A 369 -20.43 -1.29 -10.44
N ALA A 370 -20.98 -2.43 -10.04
CA ALA A 370 -20.53 -3.75 -10.47
C ALA A 370 -21.55 -4.41 -11.40
N LYS A 371 -21.10 -4.81 -12.60
CA LYS A 371 -21.90 -5.46 -13.63
C LYS A 371 -21.25 -6.76 -14.08
N GLN A 372 -22.09 -7.73 -14.45
CA GLN A 372 -21.63 -9.00 -14.99
C GLN A 372 -22.39 -9.38 -16.24
N TRP A 373 -21.68 -9.89 -17.22
CA TRP A 373 -22.26 -10.36 -18.49
C TRP A 373 -21.80 -11.79 -18.78
N VAL A 374 -22.57 -12.48 -19.58
CA VAL A 374 -22.10 -13.73 -20.20
C VAL A 374 -20.80 -13.45 -20.95
N ASN A 375 -19.78 -14.27 -20.72
CA ASN A 375 -18.51 -14.16 -21.44
C ASN A 375 -18.64 -14.83 -22.82
N LEU A 376 -18.49 -14.06 -23.90
CA LEU A 376 -18.43 -14.51 -25.29
C LEU A 376 -17.00 -14.36 -25.83
N ALA A 377 -16.09 -15.26 -25.40
CA ALA A 377 -14.68 -15.24 -25.77
C ALA A 377 -13.99 -13.88 -25.50
N GLY A 378 -14.18 -13.33 -24.29
CA GLY A 378 -13.65 -12.04 -23.87
C GLY A 378 -14.59 -10.85 -24.12
N SER A 379 -15.68 -11.04 -24.86
CA SER A 379 -16.65 -9.98 -25.16
C SER A 379 -17.89 -10.07 -24.26
N ARG A 380 -18.53 -8.92 -24.00
CA ARG A 380 -19.77 -8.85 -23.22
C ARG A 380 -20.96 -9.39 -24.01
N GLY A 381 -21.60 -10.44 -23.47
CA GLY A 381 -22.88 -10.98 -23.98
C GLY A 381 -24.08 -10.33 -23.29
N ALA A 382 -25.08 -11.14 -22.89
CA ALA A 382 -26.22 -10.67 -22.12
C ALA A 382 -25.81 -10.26 -20.72
N LEU A 383 -26.35 -9.16 -20.19
CA LEU A 383 -26.18 -8.73 -18.78
C LEU A 383 -26.83 -9.77 -17.87
N THR A 384 -26.12 -10.23 -16.85
CA THR A 384 -26.56 -11.28 -15.91
C THR A 384 -26.75 -10.78 -14.49
N ALA A 385 -25.98 -9.77 -14.09
CA ALA A 385 -26.10 -9.15 -12.76
C ALA A 385 -25.66 -7.69 -12.77
N GLN A 386 -26.24 -6.92 -11.86
CA GLN A 386 -25.84 -5.55 -11.56
C GLN A 386 -26.05 -5.27 -10.08
N SER A 387 -25.06 -4.61 -9.45
CA SER A 387 -25.15 -4.15 -8.06
C SER A 387 -24.43 -2.83 -7.86
N TYR A 388 -24.87 -2.11 -6.85
CA TYR A 388 -24.28 -0.88 -6.32
C TYR A 388 -23.82 -1.17 -4.90
N GLN A 389 -22.61 -0.76 -4.58
CA GLN A 389 -21.93 -1.09 -3.33
C GLN A 389 -21.33 0.20 -2.77
N ASP A 390 -21.85 0.65 -1.64
CA ASP A 390 -21.36 1.85 -0.96
C ASP A 390 -20.67 1.45 0.34
N ALA A 391 -19.49 1.98 0.60
CA ALA A 391 -18.71 1.71 1.78
C ALA A 391 -18.25 2.99 2.44
N THR A 392 -18.36 3.04 3.78
CA THR A 392 -17.69 4.06 4.59
C THR A 392 -16.85 3.42 5.68
N GLY A 393 -15.87 4.15 6.17
CA GLY A 393 -15.04 3.76 7.30
C GLY A 393 -14.49 4.97 8.04
N LEU A 394 -14.60 4.95 9.35
CA LEU A 394 -14.00 5.92 10.27
C LEU A 394 -13.10 5.17 11.24
N ASP A 395 -11.86 5.62 11.39
CA ASP A 395 -10.94 5.15 12.42
C ASP A 395 -10.44 6.35 13.23
N VAL A 396 -10.48 6.25 14.56
CA VAL A 396 -9.87 7.19 15.49
C VAL A 396 -8.89 6.43 16.35
N PHE A 397 -7.66 6.90 16.45
CA PHE A 397 -6.59 6.14 17.09
C PHE A 397 -5.66 7.04 17.91
N ALA A 398 -5.05 6.45 18.93
CA ALA A 398 -4.01 7.09 19.73
C ALA A 398 -3.04 6.06 20.30
N GLU A 399 -1.78 6.42 20.45
CA GLU A 399 -0.78 5.66 21.20
C GLU A 399 0.13 6.64 21.93
N GLY A 400 0.50 6.30 23.18
CA GLY A 400 1.46 7.02 23.97
C GLY A 400 2.55 6.10 24.51
N ARG A 401 3.77 6.62 24.59
CA ARG A 401 4.94 6.01 25.24
C ARG A 401 5.35 6.88 26.43
N LEU A 402 5.41 6.30 27.61
CA LEU A 402 5.86 6.97 28.82
C LEU A 402 7.18 6.35 29.29
N PHE A 403 8.25 7.14 29.28
CA PHE A 403 9.59 6.70 29.68
C PHE A 403 9.72 6.76 31.21
N ILE A 404 9.53 5.61 31.85
CA ILE A 404 9.56 5.50 33.32
C ILE A 404 10.98 5.36 33.88
N MET A 405 11.95 5.07 33.02
CA MET A 405 13.39 5.12 33.28
C MET A 405 14.14 5.27 31.95
N ASP A 406 15.42 5.56 32.02
CA ASP A 406 16.27 5.70 30.84
C ASP A 406 16.20 4.44 29.96
N GLY A 407 15.88 4.65 28.70
CA GLY A 407 15.75 3.60 27.68
C GLY A 407 14.55 2.66 27.84
N PHE A 408 13.68 2.81 28.88
CA PHE A 408 12.50 1.95 29.04
C PHE A 408 11.21 2.76 29.03
N ALA A 409 10.33 2.45 28.07
CA ALA A 409 9.03 3.06 27.92
C ALA A 409 7.91 2.02 28.07
N LEU A 410 6.86 2.39 28.79
CA LEU A 410 5.55 1.74 28.74
C LEU A 410 4.75 2.31 27.57
N VAL A 411 4.00 1.45 26.91
CA VAL A 411 3.19 1.80 25.72
C VAL A 411 1.73 1.49 26.01
N ALA A 412 0.86 2.44 25.74
CA ALA A 412 -0.58 2.25 25.78
C ALA A 412 -1.26 2.99 24.63
N GLY A 413 -2.22 2.37 24.00
CA GLY A 413 -2.93 2.95 22.86
C GLY A 413 -4.13 2.12 22.46
N GLY A 414 -4.71 2.48 21.34
CA GLY A 414 -5.79 1.76 20.72
C GLY A 414 -6.48 2.57 19.64
N SER A 415 -7.46 1.95 19.02
CA SER A 415 -8.32 2.60 18.04
C SER A 415 -9.79 2.24 18.26
N TYR A 416 -10.64 3.19 17.90
CA TYR A 416 -12.06 2.95 17.65
C TYR A 416 -12.31 3.03 16.16
N GLY A 417 -13.01 2.06 15.63
CA GLY A 417 -13.38 2.02 14.22
C GLY A 417 -14.88 1.80 14.04
N ARG A 418 -15.42 2.36 12.96
CA ARG A 418 -16.77 2.12 12.47
C ARG A 418 -16.72 1.96 10.95
N ALA A 419 -17.39 0.93 10.43
CA ALA A 419 -17.53 0.69 9.00
C ALA A 419 -18.99 0.39 8.65
N GLU A 420 -19.44 0.97 7.54
CA GLU A 420 -20.78 0.72 6.98
C GLU A 420 -20.64 0.13 5.58
N ARG A 421 -21.54 -0.79 5.22
CA ARG A 421 -21.59 -1.50 3.93
C ARG A 421 -23.02 -1.54 3.47
N ASP A 422 -23.33 -0.77 2.44
CA ASP A 422 -24.66 -0.75 1.82
C ASP A 422 -24.58 -1.47 0.46
N TYR A 423 -25.48 -2.39 0.23
CA TYR A 423 -25.55 -3.20 -0.99
C TYR A 423 -26.93 -3.16 -1.62
N ARG A 424 -26.99 -2.93 -2.90
CA ARG A 424 -28.23 -2.96 -3.67
C ARG A 424 -28.00 -3.66 -5.01
N SER A 425 -28.64 -4.78 -5.24
CA SER A 425 -28.69 -5.42 -6.55
C SER A 425 -30.01 -5.09 -7.29
N THR A 426 -29.94 -5.13 -8.61
CA THR A 426 -31.09 -4.81 -9.50
C THR A 426 -31.22 -5.86 -10.61
N PRO A 427 -32.40 -5.99 -11.27
CA PRO A 427 -32.53 -6.85 -12.41
C PRO A 427 -31.48 -6.50 -13.50
N PRO A 428 -30.92 -7.51 -14.19
CA PRO A 428 -31.35 -8.91 -14.24
C PRO A 428 -30.70 -9.84 -13.19
N SER A 429 -30.16 -9.31 -12.10
CA SER A 429 -29.57 -10.13 -11.02
C SER A 429 -30.55 -11.21 -10.57
N ALA A 430 -30.05 -12.43 -10.36
CA ALA A 430 -30.88 -13.57 -9.96
C ALA A 430 -31.56 -13.35 -8.59
N ILE A 431 -30.88 -12.63 -7.71
CA ILE A 431 -31.42 -12.18 -6.41
C ILE A 431 -31.38 -10.66 -6.41
N VAL A 432 -32.56 -10.04 -6.21
CA VAL A 432 -32.69 -8.59 -6.09
C VAL A 432 -32.91 -8.28 -4.62
N VAL A 433 -31.94 -7.59 -4.00
CA VAL A 433 -31.92 -7.29 -2.57
C VAL A 433 -31.32 -5.90 -2.33
N THR A 434 -31.80 -5.25 -1.28
CA THR A 434 -31.17 -4.08 -0.66
C THR A 434 -30.93 -4.42 0.79
N ASP A 435 -29.68 -4.37 1.22
CA ASP A 435 -29.28 -4.73 2.59
C ASP A 435 -28.05 -3.92 3.00
N SER A 436 -27.80 -3.87 4.31
CA SER A 436 -26.68 -3.12 4.87
C SER A 436 -26.17 -3.73 6.16
N GLU A 437 -24.89 -3.53 6.44
CA GLU A 437 -24.25 -3.92 7.70
C GLU A 437 -23.38 -2.78 8.25
N THR A 438 -23.37 -2.69 9.58
CA THR A 438 -22.56 -1.74 10.32
C THR A 438 -21.72 -2.49 11.35
N TYR A 439 -20.43 -2.18 11.37
CA TYR A 439 -19.44 -2.77 12.27
C TYR A 439 -18.84 -1.66 13.13
N ASP A 440 -18.82 -1.88 14.45
CA ASP A 440 -18.19 -0.99 15.42
C ASP A 440 -17.22 -1.80 16.28
N TRP A 441 -16.01 -1.28 16.48
CA TRP A 441 -15.01 -1.99 17.30
C TRP A 441 -14.11 -1.06 18.08
N PHE A 442 -13.55 -1.60 19.17
CA PHE A 442 -12.48 -0.97 19.91
C PHE A 442 -11.28 -1.93 20.00
N SER A 443 -10.12 -1.47 19.59
CA SER A 443 -8.88 -2.24 19.50
C SER A 443 -7.81 -1.68 20.45
N PRO A 444 -7.75 -2.16 21.73
CA PRO A 444 -6.74 -1.72 22.67
C PRO A 444 -5.36 -2.30 22.34
N ARG A 445 -4.32 -1.58 22.75
CA ARG A 445 -2.93 -2.00 22.68
C ARG A 445 -2.20 -1.59 23.94
N VAL A 446 -1.40 -2.53 24.49
CA VAL A 446 -0.47 -2.27 25.58
C VAL A 446 0.87 -2.93 25.28
N GLY A 447 1.96 -2.35 25.77
CA GLY A 447 3.28 -2.90 25.51
C GLY A 447 4.39 -2.18 26.24
N PHE A 448 5.62 -2.50 25.86
CA PHE A 448 6.83 -1.84 26.33
C PHE A 448 7.90 -1.82 25.25
N VAL A 449 8.81 -0.90 25.37
CA VAL A 449 10.08 -0.85 24.62
C VAL A 449 11.19 -0.61 25.62
N TRP A 450 12.24 -1.40 25.52
CA TRP A 450 13.50 -1.17 26.24
C TRP A 450 14.65 -1.11 25.25
N GLN A 451 15.50 -0.14 25.43
CA GLN A 451 16.69 0.04 24.61
C GLN A 451 17.90 0.32 25.49
N ASN A 452 18.96 -0.42 25.25
CA ASN A 452 20.22 -0.16 25.91
C ASN A 452 21.03 0.94 25.16
N PRO A 453 22.06 1.53 25.83
CA PRO A 453 22.90 2.56 25.20
C PRO A 453 23.64 2.09 23.93
N ASP A 454 23.87 0.80 23.78
CA ASP A 454 24.56 0.21 22.61
C ASP A 454 23.62 0.03 21.39
N GLY A 455 22.32 0.35 21.53
CA GLY A 455 21.34 0.28 20.46
C GLY A 455 20.63 -1.06 20.32
N MET A 456 20.84 -2.02 21.26
CA MET A 456 19.98 -3.20 21.34
C MET A 456 18.62 -2.80 21.89
N GLN A 457 17.55 -3.26 21.24
CA GLN A 457 16.18 -3.03 21.67
C GLN A 457 15.48 -4.35 21.98
N VAL A 458 14.64 -4.35 23.01
CA VAL A 458 13.66 -5.40 23.32
C VAL A 458 12.30 -4.73 23.40
N TYR A 459 11.31 -5.31 22.77
CA TYR A 459 9.94 -4.82 22.79
C TYR A 459 8.95 -5.95 23.02
N GLY A 460 7.77 -5.61 23.51
CA GLY A 460 6.66 -6.54 23.61
C GLY A 460 5.33 -5.80 23.62
N ASN A 461 4.31 -6.42 23.07
CA ASN A 461 2.96 -5.87 23.06
C ASN A 461 1.87 -6.94 23.03
N VAL A 462 0.69 -6.54 23.46
CA VAL A 462 -0.55 -7.26 23.22
C VAL A 462 -1.51 -6.29 22.55
N THR A 463 -2.08 -6.69 21.42
CA THR A 463 -2.94 -5.84 20.59
C THR A 463 -4.16 -6.63 20.13
N ARG A 464 -5.34 -6.04 20.21
CA ARG A 464 -6.52 -6.48 19.48
C ARG A 464 -6.55 -5.80 18.11
N SER A 465 -6.91 -6.52 17.06
CA SER A 465 -7.09 -6.02 15.69
C SER A 465 -8.40 -6.55 15.15
N VAL A 466 -9.15 -5.73 14.42
CA VAL A 466 -10.45 -6.11 13.84
C VAL A 466 -10.46 -5.78 12.37
N GLU A 467 -11.07 -6.65 11.57
CA GLU A 467 -11.26 -6.46 10.14
C GLU A 467 -12.72 -6.72 9.77
N PRO A 468 -13.48 -5.68 9.38
CA PRO A 468 -14.82 -5.86 8.84
C PRO A 468 -14.75 -6.53 7.46
N PRO A 469 -15.77 -7.32 7.07
CA PRO A 469 -15.86 -7.91 5.75
C PRO A 469 -15.91 -6.85 4.64
N ASN A 470 -15.34 -7.19 3.49
CA ASN A 470 -15.51 -6.44 2.26
C ASN A 470 -16.65 -7.03 1.40
N PHE A 471 -17.04 -6.35 0.32
CA PHE A 471 -18.11 -6.84 -0.56
C PHE A 471 -17.79 -8.17 -1.26
N GLY A 472 -16.52 -8.51 -1.42
CA GLY A 472 -16.13 -9.84 -1.91
C GLY A 472 -16.59 -10.99 -1.00
N GLY A 473 -16.70 -10.74 0.32
CA GLY A 473 -17.27 -11.68 1.28
C GLY A 473 -18.77 -11.54 1.45
N LEU A 474 -19.29 -10.29 1.52
CA LEU A 474 -20.70 -10.00 1.80
C LEU A 474 -21.62 -10.27 0.61
N ALA A 475 -21.14 -10.08 -0.62
CA ALA A 475 -21.94 -10.20 -1.84
C ALA A 475 -21.28 -11.17 -2.85
N PRO A 476 -21.22 -12.49 -2.53
CA PRO A 476 -20.65 -13.48 -3.43
C PRO A 476 -21.44 -13.54 -4.74
N THR A 477 -20.75 -13.82 -5.83
CA THR A 477 -21.30 -13.81 -7.21
C THR A 477 -22.53 -14.69 -7.43
N THR A 478 -22.80 -15.65 -6.54
CA THR A 478 -23.87 -16.64 -6.69
C THR A 478 -25.13 -16.35 -5.88
N GLY A 479 -25.13 -15.29 -5.05
CA GLY A 479 -26.32 -15.07 -4.26
C GLY A 479 -26.29 -13.82 -3.40
N GLY A 480 -27.14 -12.93 -3.47
CA GLY A 480 -27.54 -11.85 -2.62
C GLY A 480 -26.50 -11.30 -1.62
N PHE A 481 -26.97 -10.62 -0.61
CA PHE A 481 -26.13 -10.14 0.47
C PHE A 481 -26.13 -11.15 1.64
N GLN A 482 -24.95 -11.46 2.18
CA GLN A 482 -24.75 -12.38 3.31
C GLN A 482 -24.12 -11.61 4.47
N PRO A 483 -24.84 -11.32 5.54
CA PRO A 483 -24.26 -10.71 6.72
C PRO A 483 -23.19 -11.63 7.32
N LEU A 484 -21.97 -11.15 7.44
CA LEU A 484 -20.84 -11.82 8.05
C LEU A 484 -20.35 -10.99 9.24
N LYS A 485 -19.80 -11.66 10.25
CA LYS A 485 -19.15 -10.98 11.36
C LYS A 485 -17.76 -10.49 10.94
N GLU A 486 -17.30 -9.46 11.63
CA GLU A 486 -15.91 -9.02 11.55
C GLU A 486 -14.95 -10.11 12.03
N GLN A 487 -13.77 -10.18 11.44
CA GLN A 487 -12.65 -10.95 11.99
C GLN A 487 -12.06 -10.18 13.16
N ASP A 488 -11.78 -10.88 14.25
CA ASP A 488 -11.20 -10.34 15.47
C ASP A 488 -9.94 -11.14 15.83
N ALA A 489 -8.85 -10.47 16.11
CA ALA A 489 -7.60 -11.11 16.49
C ALA A 489 -6.98 -10.47 17.72
N VAL A 490 -6.58 -11.30 18.67
CA VAL A 490 -5.69 -10.89 19.77
C VAL A 490 -4.30 -11.44 19.50
N THR A 491 -3.34 -10.54 19.38
CA THR A 491 -1.94 -10.87 19.11
C THR A 491 -1.05 -10.46 20.27
N ALA A 492 -0.30 -11.40 20.81
CA ALA A 492 0.81 -11.15 21.72
C ALA A 492 2.14 -11.31 20.99
N GLU A 493 3.05 -10.38 21.20
CA GLU A 493 4.34 -10.32 20.53
C GLU A 493 5.45 -9.95 21.51
N ILE A 494 6.62 -10.56 21.36
CA ILE A 494 7.87 -10.15 21.99
C ILE A 494 8.99 -10.25 20.96
N GLY A 495 9.90 -9.27 20.95
CA GLY A 495 11.01 -9.26 19.99
C GLY A 495 12.22 -8.53 20.48
N THR A 496 13.29 -8.72 19.75
CA THR A 496 14.56 -8.01 19.96
C THR A 496 15.16 -7.65 18.59
N ARG A 497 15.73 -6.47 18.51
CA ARG A 497 16.48 -6.00 17.34
C ARG A 497 17.70 -5.22 17.76
N GLY A 498 18.69 -5.21 16.89
CA GLY A 498 19.91 -4.47 17.17
C GLY A 498 21.02 -4.74 16.18
N ARG A 499 22.16 -4.10 16.43
CA ARG A 499 23.39 -4.27 15.64
C ARG A 499 24.60 -4.31 16.56
N SER A 500 25.49 -5.26 16.32
CA SER A 500 26.81 -5.33 16.98
C SER A 500 27.86 -5.65 15.91
N ASN A 501 28.81 -4.76 15.71
CA ASN A 501 29.81 -4.88 14.65
C ASN A 501 29.19 -5.20 13.27
N ASN A 502 29.44 -6.42 12.77
CA ASN A 502 28.94 -6.90 11.48
C ASN A 502 27.67 -7.75 11.59
N PHE A 503 27.11 -7.89 12.78
CA PHE A 503 25.91 -8.69 13.03
C PHE A 503 24.71 -7.79 13.27
N VAL A 504 23.67 -7.95 12.44
CA VAL A 504 22.37 -7.28 12.57
C VAL A 504 21.32 -8.32 12.82
N TRP A 505 20.42 -8.09 13.76
CA TRP A 505 19.31 -9.01 14.04
C TRP A 505 18.00 -8.27 14.23
N ASP A 506 16.93 -8.92 13.86
CA ASP A 506 15.54 -8.57 14.17
C ASP A 506 14.78 -9.89 14.32
N VAL A 507 14.42 -10.24 15.55
CA VAL A 507 13.76 -11.49 15.90
C VAL A 507 12.49 -11.18 16.67
N ALA A 508 11.36 -11.72 16.21
CA ALA A 508 10.07 -11.60 16.88
C ALA A 508 9.41 -12.97 17.05
N LEU A 509 8.87 -13.22 18.22
CA LEU A 509 7.94 -14.30 18.50
C LEU A 509 6.55 -13.71 18.67
N TYR A 510 5.56 -14.30 18.05
CA TYR A 510 4.18 -13.87 18.18
C TYR A 510 3.22 -15.05 18.22
N ARG A 511 2.08 -14.81 18.85
CA ARG A 511 0.91 -15.69 18.83
C ARG A 511 -0.31 -14.83 18.53
N ALA A 512 -1.07 -15.20 17.52
CA ALA A 512 -2.35 -14.60 17.19
C ALA A 512 -3.46 -15.63 17.35
N GLU A 513 -4.54 -15.24 18.01
CA GLU A 513 -5.81 -15.97 18.07
C GLU A 513 -6.81 -15.18 17.26
N ILE A 514 -7.41 -15.81 16.27
CA ILE A 514 -8.33 -15.17 15.31
C ILE A 514 -9.69 -15.84 15.43
N ASP A 515 -10.70 -15.03 15.70
CA ASP A 515 -12.10 -15.46 15.70
C ASP A 515 -12.78 -14.99 14.40
N ASN A 516 -13.79 -15.74 13.95
CA ASN A 516 -14.58 -15.49 12.74
C ASN A 516 -13.71 -15.34 11.48
N GLU A 517 -12.65 -16.13 11.35
CA GLU A 517 -11.78 -16.07 10.16
C GLU A 517 -12.61 -16.31 8.89
N LEU A 518 -12.54 -15.35 7.96
CA LEU A 518 -13.22 -15.44 6.68
C LEU A 518 -12.38 -16.33 5.73
N LEU A 519 -12.79 -17.56 5.55
CA LEU A 519 -12.19 -18.51 4.61
C LEU A 519 -12.96 -18.50 3.29
N THR A 520 -12.25 -18.54 2.15
CA THR A 520 -12.82 -18.60 0.79
C THR A 520 -12.38 -19.84 0.05
#